data_feca33ca144cec8149cb7e2791c92809
#
_entry.id   feca33ca144cec8149cb7e2791c92809
#
_cell.length_a   1.000
_cell.length_b   1.000
_cell.length_c   1.000
_cell.angle_alpha   90.00
_cell.angle_beta   90.00
_cell.angle_gamma   90.00
#
_symmetry.space_group_name_H-M   'P 1'
#
loop_
_entity.id
_entity.type
_entity.pdbx_description
1 polymer ?
#
loop_
_entity_poly.entity_id
_entity_poly.type
_entity_poly.pdbx_seq_one_letter_code
_entity_poly.pdbx_strand_id
1 'polypeptide(L)'
;MKFIISITLALIISAHLMAQDLVSPNPKIYTTKNIAGVLPPNIDGVLEDSVWDSVEWGSDFIELSPDENTPPSVQTKFKILYDQKHLYIALKAFDPAPETITNRLSRRDGFVGDRINILIDSYHDLRTAFLFTVTAAGVRGDEIITDNGDNIDASWDPIWTTKAVIDSDGWSAELKIPLSQLRFSNDVQQVWGLNISRNYFKDNEISNWDRIPIGSAGWVSEAGELHGINNIKPQKQIEIQPFTVTKLDRYEAESENPYLDGNDFSFNAGLDAKIGITNDLTLDVTINPDFGQVEADPAAIALDGFEVFNREQRPFFVENKNIFNYQFSGNRDNLFFSRRIGRSPQVYPTNTGDA
;
A
#
# COMPACT_ATOMS: atom_id res chain seq x y z
N MET A 1 -37.15 36.02 -34.86
CA MET A 1 -36.38 34.79 -35.14
C MET A 1 -34.86 35.01 -35.23
N LYS A 2 -34.35 35.99 -35.98
CA LYS A 2 -32.88 36.23 -36.06
C LYS A 2 -32.21 36.63 -34.74
N PHE A 3 -32.90 37.36 -33.84
CA PHE A 3 -32.38 37.79 -32.56
C PHE A 3 -32.26 36.63 -31.56
N ILE A 4 -33.18 35.67 -31.57
CA ILE A 4 -33.17 34.50 -30.69
C ILE A 4 -32.01 33.53 -31.07
N ILE A 5 -31.77 33.37 -32.39
CA ILE A 5 -30.67 32.54 -32.89
C ILE A 5 -29.29 33.11 -32.51
N SER A 6 -29.14 34.46 -32.53
CA SER A 6 -27.89 35.11 -32.10
C SER A 6 -27.59 34.96 -30.60
N ILE A 7 -28.63 35.00 -29.76
CA ILE A 7 -28.46 34.83 -28.29
C ILE A 7 -28.12 33.36 -27.98
N THR A 8 -28.75 32.40 -28.65
CA THR A 8 -28.47 30.98 -28.47
C THR A 8 -27.05 30.61 -28.93
N LEU A 9 -26.59 31.20 -30.04
CA LEU A 9 -25.24 30.99 -30.55
C LEU A 9 -24.18 31.61 -29.62
N ALA A 10 -24.44 32.79 -29.06
CA ALA A 10 -23.55 33.43 -28.08
C ALA A 10 -23.47 32.65 -26.75
N LEU A 11 -24.56 32.03 -26.28
CA LEU A 11 -24.57 31.17 -25.09
C LEU A 11 -23.82 29.85 -25.31
N ILE A 12 -23.89 29.28 -26.51
CA ILE A 12 -23.13 28.07 -26.85
C ILE A 12 -21.62 28.38 -26.95
N ILE A 13 -21.25 29.53 -27.51
CA ILE A 13 -19.84 29.93 -27.59
C ILE A 13 -19.28 30.29 -26.21
N SER A 14 -20.05 30.91 -25.33
CA SER A 14 -19.62 31.16 -23.93
C SER A 14 -19.51 29.87 -23.10
N ALA A 15 -20.38 28.88 -23.34
CA ALA A 15 -20.27 27.57 -22.72
C ALA A 15 -19.01 26.78 -23.20
N HIS A 16 -18.64 26.94 -24.48
CA HIS A 16 -17.40 26.34 -25.00
C HIS A 16 -16.13 27.02 -24.48
N LEU A 17 -16.15 28.31 -24.21
CA LEU A 17 -15.03 29.04 -23.62
C LEU A 17 -14.81 28.71 -22.13
N MET A 18 -15.90 28.38 -21.40
CA MET A 18 -15.79 27.91 -20.01
C MET A 18 -15.38 26.43 -19.90
N ALA A 19 -15.54 25.64 -20.98
CA ALA A 19 -15.12 24.24 -21.00
C ALA A 19 -13.64 24.04 -21.38
N GLN A 20 -12.94 25.10 -21.81
CA GLN A 20 -11.51 25.00 -22.17
C GLN A 20 -10.54 25.11 -20.97
N ASP A 21 -11.01 25.52 -19.79
CA ASP A 21 -10.19 25.53 -18.58
C ASP A 21 -10.13 24.17 -17.84
N LEU A 22 -10.74 23.13 -18.40
CA LEU A 22 -10.71 21.76 -17.86
C LEU A 22 -9.74 20.82 -18.61
N VAL A 23 -8.89 21.36 -19.47
CA VAL A 23 -7.78 20.57 -20.01
C VAL A 23 -6.78 20.42 -18.86
N SER A 24 -6.69 19.20 -18.33
CA SER A 24 -5.64 18.81 -17.41
C SER A 24 -4.30 19.29 -17.99
N PRO A 25 -3.47 20.04 -17.24
CA PRO A 25 -2.13 20.36 -17.72
C PRO A 25 -1.43 19.04 -18.06
N ASN A 26 -0.54 19.06 -19.07
CA ASN A 26 0.26 17.87 -19.39
C ASN A 26 0.86 17.30 -18.10
N PRO A 27 0.81 15.97 -17.90
CA PRO A 27 1.37 15.36 -16.70
C PRO A 27 2.84 15.75 -16.52
N LYS A 28 3.29 15.94 -15.30
CA LYS A 28 4.70 16.14 -15.02
C LYS A 28 5.48 14.90 -15.39
N ILE A 29 6.68 15.07 -15.93
CA ILE A 29 7.56 13.96 -16.32
C ILE A 29 8.79 13.98 -15.43
N TYR A 30 9.08 12.85 -14.81
CA TYR A 30 10.34 12.58 -14.14
C TYR A 30 11.13 11.52 -14.93
N THR A 31 12.41 11.76 -15.19
CA THR A 31 13.25 10.80 -15.93
C THR A 31 14.26 10.15 -14.98
N THR A 32 14.09 8.85 -14.79
CA THR A 32 15.00 8.01 -13.99
C THR A 32 16.19 7.50 -14.82
N LYS A 33 17.17 6.91 -14.14
CA LYS A 33 18.38 6.36 -14.76
C LYS A 33 18.70 4.97 -14.25
N ASN A 34 19.17 4.13 -15.19
CA ASN A 34 19.69 2.80 -14.86
C ASN A 34 21.09 2.91 -14.25
N ILE A 35 21.31 2.27 -13.11
CA ILE A 35 22.60 2.20 -12.41
C ILE A 35 23.32 0.87 -12.60
N ALA A 36 22.97 0.08 -13.62
CA ALA A 36 23.64 -1.20 -13.88
C ALA A 36 25.17 -1.04 -13.97
N GLY A 37 25.89 -1.83 -13.18
CA GLY A 37 27.36 -1.76 -13.12
C GLY A 37 27.92 -0.70 -12.15
N VAL A 38 27.07 0.08 -11.49
CA VAL A 38 27.44 1.01 -10.42
C VAL A 38 26.98 0.41 -9.08
N LEU A 39 27.72 0.72 -8.00
CA LEU A 39 27.29 0.32 -6.65
C LEU A 39 25.94 0.98 -6.32
N PRO A 40 24.92 0.21 -5.95
CA PRO A 40 23.64 0.78 -5.57
C PRO A 40 23.74 1.58 -4.26
N PRO A 41 22.78 2.49 -3.99
CA PRO A 41 22.77 3.24 -2.75
C PRO A 41 22.62 2.31 -1.54
N ASN A 42 23.24 2.68 -0.43
CA ASN A 42 23.04 2.04 0.86
C ASN A 42 21.76 2.60 1.48
N ILE A 43 20.82 1.71 1.83
CA ILE A 43 19.53 2.12 2.39
C ILE A 43 19.69 2.38 3.88
N ASP A 44 20.21 3.54 4.23
CA ASP A 44 20.43 3.97 5.64
C ASP A 44 19.66 5.26 6.00
N GLY A 45 19.02 5.89 5.01
CA GLY A 45 18.22 7.11 5.17
C GLY A 45 19.04 8.39 5.00
N VAL A 46 20.35 8.28 4.69
CA VAL A 46 21.26 9.41 4.50
C VAL A 46 21.59 9.53 3.01
N LEU A 47 21.27 10.66 2.40
CA LEU A 47 21.33 10.84 0.93
C LEU A 47 22.72 11.30 0.43
N GLU A 48 23.82 10.72 0.99
CA GLU A 48 25.19 11.10 0.66
C GLU A 48 25.84 10.21 -0.41
N ASP A 49 25.19 9.12 -0.79
CA ASP A 49 25.71 8.23 -1.82
C ASP A 49 25.82 8.93 -3.18
N SER A 50 27.00 8.94 -3.75
CA SER A 50 27.30 9.63 -5.02
C SER A 50 26.48 9.12 -6.22
N VAL A 51 25.91 7.93 -6.14
CA VAL A 51 25.02 7.40 -7.17
C VAL A 51 23.78 8.27 -7.38
N TRP A 52 23.32 8.95 -6.33
CA TRP A 52 22.19 9.88 -6.38
C TRP A 52 22.47 11.14 -7.22
N ASP A 53 23.75 11.49 -7.44
CA ASP A 53 24.14 12.63 -8.30
C ASP A 53 23.90 12.36 -9.79
N SER A 54 23.58 11.12 -10.13
CA SER A 54 23.36 10.72 -11.52
C SER A 54 21.99 11.14 -12.08
N VAL A 55 21.05 11.59 -11.24
CA VAL A 55 19.72 12.07 -11.63
C VAL A 55 19.40 13.40 -10.92
N GLU A 56 18.54 14.17 -11.57
CA GLU A 56 18.04 15.43 -11.00
C GLU A 56 17.00 15.20 -9.90
N TRP A 57 16.80 16.20 -9.07
CA TRP A 57 15.74 16.21 -8.09
C TRP A 57 14.38 16.46 -8.75
N GLY A 58 13.39 15.61 -8.48
CA GLY A 58 11.99 15.95 -8.64
C GLY A 58 11.55 16.88 -7.53
N SER A 59 10.90 17.99 -7.86
CA SER A 59 10.52 19.08 -6.97
C SER A 59 9.22 19.75 -7.42
N ASP A 60 8.95 20.93 -6.93
CA ASP A 60 7.81 21.77 -7.34
C ASP A 60 6.46 21.13 -6.99
N PHE A 61 6.36 20.62 -5.76
CA PHE A 61 5.11 20.13 -5.22
C PHE A 61 4.06 21.24 -5.15
N ILE A 62 2.81 20.85 -5.29
CA ILE A 62 1.64 21.73 -5.25
C ILE A 62 0.75 21.25 -4.11
N GLU A 63 0.27 22.17 -3.32
CA GLU A 63 -0.65 21.89 -2.23
C GLU A 63 -2.01 21.43 -2.78
N LEU A 64 -2.53 20.36 -2.19
CA LEU A 64 -3.87 19.84 -2.43
C LEU A 64 -4.84 20.36 -1.38
N SER A 65 -4.41 20.39 -0.12
CA SER A 65 -5.22 20.85 1.01
C SER A 65 -4.33 21.40 2.14
N PRO A 66 -4.78 22.42 2.89
CA PRO A 66 -6.09 23.09 2.81
C PRO A 66 -6.27 24.01 1.59
N ASP A 67 -5.19 24.56 1.01
CA ASP A 67 -5.25 25.61 -0.01
C ASP A 67 -4.87 25.07 -1.40
N GLU A 68 -5.86 24.53 -2.13
CA GLU A 68 -5.64 23.90 -3.45
C GLU A 68 -4.88 24.82 -4.42
N ASN A 69 -3.90 24.25 -5.15
CA ASN A 69 -3.07 24.91 -6.17
C ASN A 69 -2.16 26.04 -5.67
N THR A 70 -1.82 26.05 -4.40
CA THR A 70 -0.81 26.97 -3.86
C THR A 70 0.55 26.26 -3.69
N PRO A 71 1.66 27.02 -3.58
CA PRO A 71 2.91 26.42 -3.13
C PRO A 71 2.77 25.87 -1.71
N PRO A 72 3.29 24.67 -1.42
CA PRO A 72 3.22 24.09 -0.09
C PRO A 72 4.05 24.90 0.91
N SER A 73 3.66 24.89 2.17
CA SER A 73 4.37 25.60 3.26
C SER A 73 5.79 25.08 3.45
N VAL A 74 6.02 23.79 3.16
CA VAL A 74 7.32 23.14 3.24
C VAL A 74 7.62 22.35 1.96
N GLN A 75 8.87 22.40 1.53
CA GLN A 75 9.29 21.75 0.29
C GLN A 75 9.55 20.25 0.48
N THR A 76 9.33 19.50 -0.58
CA THR A 76 9.67 18.08 -0.69
C THR A 76 10.42 17.84 -1.99
N LYS A 77 11.41 16.95 -1.97
CA LYS A 77 12.18 16.57 -3.16
C LYS A 77 12.36 15.05 -3.18
N PHE A 78 12.53 14.50 -4.38
CA PHE A 78 12.81 13.08 -4.56
C PHE A 78 13.77 12.80 -5.70
N LYS A 79 14.41 11.64 -5.68
CA LYS A 79 15.18 11.06 -6.76
C LYS A 79 14.79 9.62 -6.96
N ILE A 80 14.82 9.13 -8.20
CA ILE A 80 14.51 7.75 -8.53
C ILE A 80 15.62 7.19 -9.42
N LEU A 81 16.12 5.99 -9.04
CA LEU A 81 17.09 5.20 -9.79
C LEU A 81 16.58 3.77 -9.90
N TYR A 82 17.10 3.01 -10.85
CA TYR A 82 16.78 1.59 -10.95
C TYR A 82 17.95 0.77 -11.46
N ASP A 83 17.94 -0.52 -11.15
CA ASP A 83 18.76 -1.55 -11.77
C ASP A 83 17.88 -2.66 -12.38
N GLN A 84 18.45 -3.80 -12.71
CA GLN A 84 17.70 -4.94 -13.27
C GLN A 84 16.76 -5.63 -12.26
N LYS A 85 16.87 -5.30 -10.97
CA LYS A 85 16.15 -6.00 -9.89
C LYS A 85 15.36 -5.09 -8.97
N HIS A 86 15.76 -3.82 -8.86
CA HIS A 86 15.23 -2.91 -7.86
C HIS A 86 14.96 -1.53 -8.42
N LEU A 87 13.96 -0.89 -7.87
CA LEU A 87 13.74 0.54 -7.92
C LEU A 87 14.27 1.15 -6.60
N TYR A 88 15.00 2.25 -6.70
CA TYR A 88 15.54 2.99 -5.56
C TYR A 88 14.95 4.38 -5.55
N ILE A 89 14.47 4.84 -4.38
CA ILE A 89 13.86 6.15 -4.23
C ILE A 89 14.51 6.85 -3.03
N ALA A 90 14.99 8.07 -3.26
CA ALA A 90 15.43 8.98 -2.22
C ALA A 90 14.40 10.07 -2.03
N LEU A 91 14.07 10.37 -0.78
CA LEU A 91 13.10 11.38 -0.38
C LEU A 91 13.77 12.39 0.56
N LYS A 92 13.54 13.66 0.33
CA LYS A 92 13.93 14.74 1.25
C LYS A 92 12.71 15.61 1.55
N ALA A 93 12.31 15.63 2.78
CA ALA A 93 11.19 16.42 3.31
C ALA A 93 11.73 17.51 4.22
N PHE A 94 11.69 18.77 3.76
CA PHE A 94 12.16 19.89 4.54
C PHE A 94 11.17 20.25 5.64
N ASP A 95 11.69 20.67 6.79
CA ASP A 95 10.92 21.20 7.91
C ASP A 95 11.76 22.28 8.62
N PRO A 96 11.24 23.50 8.81
CA PRO A 96 11.98 24.56 9.48
C PRO A 96 12.19 24.34 10.98
N ALA A 97 11.50 23.36 11.58
CA ALA A 97 11.60 22.99 12.99
C ALA A 97 11.65 21.46 13.16
N PRO A 98 12.75 20.80 12.72
CA PRO A 98 12.86 19.34 12.68
C PRO A 98 12.69 18.68 14.06
N GLU A 99 13.06 19.36 15.13
CA GLU A 99 12.90 18.91 16.51
C GLU A 99 11.43 18.71 16.94
N THR A 100 10.49 19.25 16.17
CA THR A 100 9.04 19.10 16.41
C THR A 100 8.41 17.98 15.58
N ILE A 101 9.18 17.34 14.70
CA ILE A 101 8.68 16.24 13.88
C ILE A 101 8.26 15.07 14.78
N THR A 102 7.04 14.59 14.57
CA THR A 102 6.53 13.44 15.31
C THR A 102 7.27 12.17 14.92
N ASN A 103 8.17 11.71 15.80
CA ASN A 103 8.97 10.50 15.64
C ASN A 103 8.37 9.36 16.50
N ARG A 104 7.18 8.92 16.14
CA ARG A 104 6.48 7.85 16.87
C ARG A 104 6.36 6.60 16.01
N LEU A 105 6.90 5.50 16.53
CA LEU A 105 6.73 4.20 15.91
C LEU A 105 5.28 3.72 16.05
N SER A 106 4.78 3.13 14.99
CA SER A 106 3.52 2.39 14.94
C SER A 106 3.75 1.04 14.28
N ARG A 107 2.71 0.24 14.15
CA ARG A 107 2.77 -0.97 13.30
C ARG A 107 2.80 -0.57 11.83
N ARG A 108 3.19 -1.52 10.97
CA ARG A 108 3.02 -1.40 9.52
C ARG A 108 1.58 -0.97 9.22
N ASP A 109 1.40 -0.14 8.22
CA ASP A 109 0.11 0.45 7.79
C ASP A 109 -0.60 1.34 8.82
N GLY A 110 0.00 1.53 9.99
CA GLY A 110 -0.47 2.46 11.01
C GLY A 110 0.34 3.74 10.98
N PHE A 111 -0.18 4.81 10.39
CA PHE A 111 0.57 6.04 10.18
C PHE A 111 0.31 7.08 11.25
N VAL A 112 1.38 7.53 11.91
CA VAL A 112 1.36 8.64 12.86
C VAL A 112 2.48 9.61 12.51
N GLY A 113 2.15 10.89 12.34
CA GLY A 113 3.12 11.93 12.01
C GLY A 113 3.31 12.16 10.52
N ASP A 114 4.40 12.84 10.21
CA ASP A 114 4.80 13.20 8.84
C ASP A 114 5.04 11.95 8.01
N ARG A 115 4.51 11.94 6.79
CA ARG A 115 4.67 10.80 5.88
C ARG A 115 4.72 11.22 4.42
N ILE A 116 5.38 10.40 3.61
CA ILE A 116 5.37 10.52 2.16
C ILE A 116 4.81 9.22 1.58
N ASN A 117 3.91 9.37 0.63
CA ASN A 117 3.32 8.29 -0.14
C ASN A 117 3.87 8.35 -1.57
N ILE A 118 4.24 7.20 -2.13
CA ILE A 118 4.76 7.04 -3.48
C ILE A 118 3.79 6.16 -4.25
N LEU A 119 3.07 6.73 -5.20
CA LEU A 119 2.18 6.03 -6.11
C LEU A 119 2.94 5.63 -7.36
N ILE A 120 2.84 4.36 -7.74
CA ILE A 120 3.44 3.79 -8.95
C ILE A 120 2.38 2.99 -9.71
N ASP A 121 1.94 3.51 -10.87
CA ASP A 121 1.15 2.76 -11.84
C ASP A 121 2.11 2.17 -12.89
N SER A 122 2.60 0.97 -12.63
CA SER A 122 3.62 0.32 -13.46
C SER A 122 3.08 -0.33 -14.74
N TYR A 123 1.76 -0.49 -14.87
CA TYR A 123 1.12 -0.84 -16.14
C TYR A 123 0.76 0.38 -16.99
N HIS A 124 0.71 1.56 -16.38
CA HIS A 124 0.22 2.80 -16.96
C HIS A 124 -1.20 2.64 -17.52
N ASP A 125 -2.05 1.98 -16.73
CA ASP A 125 -3.46 1.73 -17.07
C ASP A 125 -4.39 2.84 -16.56
N LEU A 126 -3.85 3.79 -15.78
CA LEU A 126 -4.52 4.95 -15.19
C LEU A 126 -5.68 4.56 -14.25
N ARG A 127 -5.64 3.35 -13.72
CA ARG A 127 -6.69 2.78 -12.86
C ARG A 127 -6.15 2.02 -11.67
N THR A 128 -5.00 1.37 -11.84
CA THR A 128 -4.39 0.54 -10.79
C THR A 128 -3.01 1.06 -10.45
N ALA A 129 -2.68 1.07 -9.18
CA ALA A 129 -1.37 1.52 -8.72
C ALA A 129 -0.94 0.78 -7.45
N PHE A 130 0.38 0.76 -7.24
CA PHE A 130 1.00 0.38 -5.97
C PHE A 130 1.32 1.65 -5.19
N LEU A 131 0.95 1.67 -3.92
CA LEU A 131 1.25 2.77 -3.02
C LEU A 131 2.23 2.30 -1.94
N PHE A 132 3.35 3.00 -1.82
CA PHE A 132 4.34 2.80 -0.78
C PHE A 132 4.36 4.02 0.13
N THR A 133 4.25 3.81 1.42
CA THR A 133 4.23 4.88 2.41
C THR A 133 5.41 4.75 3.36
N VAL A 134 6.07 5.86 3.64
CA VAL A 134 7.09 5.95 4.68
C VAL A 134 6.82 7.15 5.57
N THR A 135 6.93 6.96 6.90
CA THR A 135 6.84 8.03 7.88
C THR A 135 8.22 8.54 8.28
N ALA A 136 8.31 9.73 8.85
CA ALA A 136 9.57 10.27 9.41
C ALA A 136 10.17 9.35 10.50
N ALA A 137 9.35 8.52 11.16
CA ALA A 137 9.79 7.51 12.11
C ALA A 137 10.29 6.21 11.45
N GLY A 138 10.25 6.10 10.10
CA GLY A 138 10.65 4.91 9.37
C GLY A 138 9.59 3.79 9.36
N VAL A 139 8.35 4.08 9.76
CA VAL A 139 7.25 3.13 9.60
C VAL A 139 6.87 3.08 8.13
N ARG A 140 6.70 1.87 7.62
CA ARG A 140 6.31 1.62 6.24
C ARG A 140 4.87 1.15 6.15
N GLY A 141 4.25 1.40 5.00
CA GLY A 141 2.97 0.87 4.62
C GLY A 141 2.89 0.66 3.12
N ASP A 142 2.00 -0.17 2.70
CA ASP A 142 1.83 -0.58 1.33
C ASP A 142 0.37 -0.93 1.03
N GLU A 143 -0.07 -0.51 -0.14
CA GLU A 143 -1.46 -0.66 -0.55
C GLU A 143 -1.52 -0.91 -2.06
N ILE A 144 -2.52 -1.68 -2.50
CA ILE A 144 -2.91 -1.73 -3.90
C ILE A 144 -4.12 -0.83 -4.10
N ILE A 145 -4.02 0.03 -5.08
CA ILE A 145 -5.08 0.92 -5.49
C ILE A 145 -5.74 0.35 -6.75
N THR A 146 -7.06 0.29 -6.76
CA THR A 146 -7.84 -0.11 -7.92
C THR A 146 -8.99 0.85 -8.16
N ASP A 147 -9.63 0.73 -9.33
CA ASP A 147 -10.76 1.57 -9.73
C ASP A 147 -10.47 3.07 -9.66
N ASN A 148 -9.25 3.46 -10.07
CA ASN A 148 -8.78 4.84 -10.10
C ASN A 148 -8.77 5.54 -8.72
N GLY A 149 -8.62 4.78 -7.63
CA GLY A 149 -8.56 5.32 -6.29
C GLY A 149 -9.78 5.03 -5.41
N ASP A 150 -10.86 4.49 -5.98
CA ASP A 150 -12.09 4.19 -5.23
C ASP A 150 -11.92 3.00 -4.29
N ASN A 151 -10.99 2.10 -4.59
CA ASN A 151 -10.74 0.93 -3.77
C ASN A 151 -9.27 0.83 -3.39
N ILE A 152 -9.02 0.74 -2.08
CA ILE A 152 -7.69 0.66 -1.48
C ILE A 152 -7.59 -0.65 -0.69
N ASP A 153 -6.63 -1.49 -1.04
CA ASP A 153 -6.36 -2.75 -0.36
C ASP A 153 -5.02 -2.70 0.39
N ALA A 154 -5.08 -2.45 1.68
CA ALA A 154 -3.93 -2.46 2.59
C ALA A 154 -3.56 -3.88 3.06
N SER A 155 -4.15 -4.93 2.50
CA SER A 155 -3.78 -6.31 2.82
C SER A 155 -2.62 -6.83 2.00
N TRP A 156 -2.21 -6.10 0.98
CA TRP A 156 -1.02 -6.39 0.20
C TRP A 156 0.24 -6.08 1.00
N ASP A 157 1.10 -7.04 1.18
CA ASP A 157 2.23 -6.99 2.10
C ASP A 157 3.55 -7.38 1.38
N PRO A 158 4.06 -6.50 0.49
CA PRO A 158 5.25 -6.77 -0.31
C PRO A 158 6.53 -6.71 0.53
N ILE A 159 7.57 -7.37 0.03
CA ILE A 159 8.91 -7.31 0.63
C ILE A 159 9.69 -6.14 0.03
N TRP A 160 9.89 -5.09 0.79
CA TRP A 160 10.72 -3.94 0.43
C TRP A 160 11.43 -3.36 1.65
N THR A 161 12.42 -2.51 1.43
CA THR A 161 13.24 -1.96 2.50
C THR A 161 13.21 -0.44 2.46
N THR A 162 13.13 0.19 3.63
CA THR A 162 13.28 1.63 3.79
C THR A 162 14.02 1.96 5.08
N LYS A 163 14.63 3.12 5.09
CA LYS A 163 15.16 3.79 6.27
C LYS A 163 14.83 5.27 6.19
N ALA A 164 14.50 5.87 7.34
CA ALA A 164 14.28 7.30 7.47
C ALA A 164 15.14 7.86 8.61
N VAL A 165 15.60 9.09 8.42
CA VAL A 165 16.45 9.82 9.39
C VAL A 165 15.95 11.25 9.47
N ILE A 166 15.77 11.76 10.69
CA ILE A 166 15.51 13.18 10.95
C ILE A 166 16.86 13.87 11.07
N ASP A 167 17.06 14.96 10.34
CA ASP A 167 18.28 15.76 10.31
C ASP A 167 18.02 17.25 10.63
N SER A 168 19.00 18.11 10.42
CA SER A 168 18.89 19.53 10.72
C SER A 168 17.91 20.31 9.86
N ASP A 169 17.52 19.78 8.70
CA ASP A 169 16.70 20.46 7.68
C ASP A 169 15.30 19.85 7.53
N GLY A 170 15.00 18.78 8.29
CA GLY A 170 13.77 18.04 8.18
C GLY A 170 13.97 16.54 8.34
N TRP A 171 13.59 15.74 7.36
CA TRP A 171 13.89 14.31 7.35
C TRP A 171 14.14 13.80 5.93
N SER A 172 14.84 12.70 5.85
CA SER A 172 15.12 12.01 4.60
C SER A 172 14.77 10.54 4.73
N ALA A 173 14.49 9.91 3.60
CA ALA A 173 14.28 8.47 3.55
C ALA A 173 14.83 7.89 2.25
N GLU A 174 15.24 6.64 2.32
CA GLU A 174 15.61 5.84 1.17
C GLU A 174 14.76 4.59 1.12
N LEU A 175 14.35 4.21 -0.08
CA LEU A 175 13.55 3.02 -0.35
C LEU A 175 14.25 2.16 -1.39
N LYS A 176 14.16 0.85 -1.20
CA LYS A 176 14.56 -0.17 -2.16
C LYS A 176 13.41 -1.12 -2.38
N ILE A 177 12.82 -1.09 -3.56
CA ILE A 177 11.65 -1.86 -3.94
C ILE A 177 12.09 -2.89 -4.99
N PRO A 178 12.02 -4.20 -4.70
CA PRO A 178 12.30 -5.21 -5.71
C PRO A 178 11.29 -5.15 -6.85
N LEU A 179 11.77 -5.19 -8.10
CA LEU A 179 10.88 -5.18 -9.27
C LEU A 179 9.98 -6.44 -9.34
N SER A 180 10.32 -7.48 -8.60
CA SER A 180 9.46 -8.67 -8.44
C SER A 180 8.17 -8.39 -7.65
N GLN A 181 8.11 -7.28 -6.91
CA GLN A 181 6.91 -6.85 -6.18
C GLN A 181 5.96 -6.00 -7.03
N LEU A 182 6.45 -5.52 -8.18
CA LEU A 182 5.68 -4.72 -9.12
C LEU A 182 5.29 -5.59 -10.33
N ARG A 183 4.11 -5.32 -10.87
CA ARG A 183 3.65 -5.95 -12.11
C ARG A 183 3.73 -4.94 -13.22
N PHE A 184 4.42 -5.25 -14.30
CA PHE A 184 4.62 -4.35 -15.44
C PHE A 184 4.72 -5.13 -16.76
N SER A 185 4.58 -4.43 -17.89
CA SER A 185 4.63 -5.04 -19.23
C SER A 185 6.04 -5.54 -19.58
N ASN A 186 6.15 -6.35 -20.64
CA ASN A 186 7.43 -6.81 -21.18
C ASN A 186 8.03 -5.83 -22.21
N ASP A 187 7.52 -4.62 -22.31
CA ASP A 187 7.99 -3.63 -23.26
C ASP A 187 9.43 -3.22 -22.99
N VAL A 188 10.19 -2.98 -24.07
CA VAL A 188 11.61 -2.57 -23.98
C VAL A 188 11.73 -1.21 -23.31
N GLN A 189 10.87 -0.29 -23.66
CA GLN A 189 10.77 1.04 -23.07
C GLN A 189 9.44 1.15 -22.33
N GLN A 190 9.52 1.57 -21.07
CA GLN A 190 8.35 1.68 -20.22
C GLN A 190 8.11 3.11 -19.77
N VAL A 191 6.86 3.46 -19.66
CA VAL A 191 6.37 4.67 -19.00
C VAL A 191 5.46 4.20 -17.88
N TRP A 192 5.71 4.69 -16.67
CA TRP A 192 4.88 4.37 -15.50
C TRP A 192 4.20 5.63 -14.99
N GLY A 193 3.01 5.50 -14.44
CA GLY A 193 2.40 6.58 -13.66
C GLY A 193 3.17 6.77 -12.35
N LEU A 194 3.39 8.02 -11.96
CA LEU A 194 4.10 8.40 -10.73
C LEU A 194 3.42 9.59 -10.06
N ASN A 195 3.12 9.46 -8.80
CA ASN A 195 2.88 10.64 -7.96
C ASN A 195 3.53 10.46 -6.59
N ILE A 196 3.98 11.55 -6.02
CA ILE A 196 4.54 11.57 -4.67
C ILE A 196 3.75 12.60 -3.88
N SER A 197 3.18 12.15 -2.77
CA SER A 197 2.35 12.96 -1.89
C SER A 197 2.98 13.05 -0.52
N ARG A 198 3.12 14.25 0.02
CA ARG A 198 3.51 14.48 1.41
C ARG A 198 2.28 14.86 2.24
N ASN A 199 2.14 14.22 3.38
CA ASN A 199 1.26 14.66 4.44
C ASN A 199 2.12 15.33 5.53
N TYR A 200 2.14 16.64 5.54
CA TYR A 200 2.82 17.44 6.55
C TYR A 200 1.92 17.52 7.79
N PHE A 201 2.24 16.69 8.77
CA PHE A 201 1.36 16.39 9.89
C PHE A 201 1.06 17.59 10.77
N LYS A 202 2.04 18.47 10.97
CA LYS A 202 1.96 19.64 11.85
C LYS A 202 0.83 20.58 11.46
N ASP A 203 0.71 20.87 10.17
CA ASP A 203 -0.25 21.83 9.62
C ASP A 203 -1.43 21.14 8.92
N ASN A 204 -1.48 19.82 8.99
CA ASN A 204 -2.47 18.99 8.30
C ASN A 204 -2.55 19.30 6.79
N GLU A 205 -1.38 19.63 6.22
CA GLU A 205 -1.23 19.97 4.82
C GLU A 205 -0.92 18.72 3.98
N ILE A 206 -1.51 18.62 2.81
CA ILE A 206 -1.22 17.61 1.82
C ILE A 206 -0.71 18.28 0.56
N SER A 207 0.47 17.89 0.09
CA SER A 207 1.04 18.37 -1.17
C SER A 207 1.42 17.18 -2.07
N ASN A 208 1.22 17.36 -3.37
CA ASN A 208 1.51 16.35 -4.39
C ASN A 208 2.56 16.86 -5.36
N TRP A 209 3.37 15.95 -5.89
CA TRP A 209 4.32 16.28 -6.95
C TRP A 209 3.59 16.66 -8.24
N ASP A 210 2.63 15.84 -8.69
CA ASP A 210 1.71 16.24 -9.74
C ASP A 210 0.32 16.55 -9.18
N ARG A 211 -0.35 17.49 -9.81
CA ARG A 211 -1.60 18.02 -9.32
C ARG A 211 -2.72 16.99 -9.44
N ILE A 212 -3.43 16.78 -8.35
CA ILE A 212 -4.70 16.05 -8.34
C ILE A 212 -5.82 17.07 -8.09
N PRO A 213 -6.68 17.40 -9.06
CA PRO A 213 -7.76 18.36 -8.84
C PRO A 213 -8.76 17.86 -7.78
N ILE A 214 -9.22 18.76 -6.90
CA ILE A 214 -10.34 18.46 -6.01
C ILE A 214 -11.59 18.21 -6.87
N GLY A 215 -12.24 17.05 -6.66
CA GLY A 215 -13.39 16.62 -7.47
C GLY A 215 -13.04 15.87 -8.75
N SER A 216 -11.77 15.52 -8.96
CA SER A 216 -11.40 14.54 -9.97
C SER A 216 -12.15 13.21 -9.77
N ALA A 217 -12.46 12.51 -10.85
CA ALA A 217 -13.13 11.20 -10.81
C ALA A 217 -12.24 10.08 -10.23
N GLY A 218 -11.00 10.39 -9.93
CA GLY A 218 -10.01 9.49 -9.34
C GLY A 218 -8.66 10.19 -9.28
N TRP A 219 -7.67 9.52 -8.75
CA TRP A 219 -6.34 10.11 -8.52
C TRP A 219 -5.18 9.34 -9.14
N VAL A 220 -5.40 8.09 -9.57
CA VAL A 220 -4.38 7.34 -10.33
C VAL A 220 -4.24 7.93 -11.73
N SER A 221 -5.34 8.30 -12.39
CA SER A 221 -5.35 8.92 -13.71
C SER A 221 -4.76 10.34 -13.75
N GLU A 222 -4.64 10.99 -12.59
CA GLU A 222 -4.04 12.33 -12.46
C GLU A 222 -2.55 12.26 -12.10
N ALA A 223 -1.95 11.07 -12.09
CA ALA A 223 -0.54 10.91 -11.83
C ALA A 223 0.31 11.45 -12.98
N GLY A 224 1.46 12.02 -12.65
CA GLY A 224 2.52 12.30 -13.61
C GLY A 224 3.17 11.03 -14.14
N GLU A 225 4.24 11.16 -14.92
CA GLU A 225 4.88 10.05 -15.61
C GLU A 225 6.34 9.85 -15.19
N LEU A 226 6.72 8.60 -15.01
CA LEU A 226 8.10 8.14 -14.80
C LEU A 226 8.64 7.57 -16.11
N HIS A 227 9.60 8.27 -16.70
CA HIS A 227 10.27 7.90 -17.92
C HIS A 227 11.70 7.39 -17.67
N GLY A 228 12.32 6.81 -18.68
CA GLY A 228 13.73 6.38 -18.65
C GLY A 228 13.91 4.93 -18.21
N ILE A 229 12.85 4.21 -17.90
CA ILE A 229 12.91 2.78 -17.59
C ILE A 229 13.01 1.98 -18.88
N ASN A 230 14.15 1.27 -19.06
CA ASN A 230 14.43 0.52 -20.28
C ASN A 230 15.01 -0.86 -19.97
N ASN A 231 14.63 -1.85 -20.80
CA ASN A 231 15.21 -3.20 -20.78
C ASN A 231 15.13 -3.91 -19.42
N ILE A 232 14.15 -3.62 -18.60
CA ILE A 232 13.83 -4.42 -17.43
C ILE A 232 12.93 -5.59 -17.84
N LYS A 233 12.98 -6.67 -17.06
CA LYS A 233 12.13 -7.84 -17.29
C LYS A 233 11.37 -8.17 -16.01
N PRO A 234 10.08 -8.49 -16.12
CA PRO A 234 9.33 -9.00 -14.98
C PRO A 234 10.06 -10.18 -14.34
N GLN A 235 10.21 -10.10 -13.04
CA GLN A 235 10.90 -11.15 -12.27
C GLN A 235 9.88 -12.04 -11.59
N LYS A 236 10.19 -13.34 -11.53
CA LYS A 236 9.34 -14.27 -10.80
C LYS A 236 9.44 -13.97 -9.30
N GLN A 237 8.32 -13.67 -8.70
CA GLN A 237 8.18 -13.59 -7.26
C GLN A 237 8.19 -15.01 -6.68
N ILE A 238 9.07 -15.28 -5.74
CA ILE A 238 9.08 -16.51 -4.94
C ILE A 238 9.32 -16.09 -3.50
N GLU A 239 8.30 -16.25 -2.68
CA GLU A 239 8.35 -15.98 -1.26
C GLU A 239 7.99 -17.24 -0.50
N ILE A 240 8.74 -17.56 0.53
CA ILE A 240 8.52 -18.73 1.38
C ILE A 240 8.67 -18.26 2.82
N GLN A 241 7.59 -18.37 3.59
CA GLN A 241 7.50 -17.90 4.97
C GLN A 241 7.17 -19.07 5.91
N PRO A 242 8.16 -19.79 6.42
CA PRO A 242 7.93 -20.76 7.47
C PRO A 242 7.60 -20.07 8.80
N PHE A 243 6.71 -20.65 9.58
CA PHE A 243 6.37 -20.15 10.89
C PHE A 243 6.24 -21.27 11.91
N THR A 244 6.44 -20.91 13.18
CA THR A 244 6.19 -21.77 14.32
C THR A 244 5.38 -21.03 15.37
N VAL A 245 4.44 -21.72 15.99
CA VAL A 245 3.60 -21.19 17.07
C VAL A 245 3.79 -22.08 18.29
N THR A 246 4.13 -21.46 19.41
CA THR A 246 4.23 -22.14 20.70
C THR A 246 3.23 -21.49 21.64
N LYS A 247 2.39 -22.28 22.26
CA LYS A 247 1.37 -21.84 23.20
C LYS A 247 1.54 -22.58 24.52
N LEU A 248 1.50 -21.82 25.61
CA LEU A 248 1.50 -22.35 26.96
C LEU A 248 0.25 -21.78 27.67
N ASP A 249 -0.73 -22.61 27.88
CA ASP A 249 -1.91 -22.27 28.68
C ASP A 249 -1.70 -22.71 30.12
N ARG A 250 -2.03 -21.81 31.05
CA ARG A 250 -2.08 -22.11 32.48
C ARG A 250 -3.50 -21.83 32.98
N TYR A 251 -4.05 -22.82 33.65
CA TYR A 251 -5.40 -22.75 34.19
C TYR A 251 -5.45 -23.46 35.54
N GLU A 252 -6.54 -23.32 36.26
CA GLU A 252 -6.72 -24.04 37.55
C GLU A 252 -6.90 -25.53 37.27
N ALA A 253 -6.08 -26.35 37.92
CA ALA A 253 -6.16 -27.80 37.80
C ALA A 253 -7.45 -28.32 38.45
N GLU A 254 -8.15 -29.21 37.77
CA GLU A 254 -9.31 -29.90 38.34
C GLU A 254 -8.86 -31.22 38.96
N SER A 255 -9.10 -31.36 40.28
CA SER A 255 -8.85 -32.60 40.99
C SER A 255 -9.69 -33.74 40.36
N GLU A 256 -9.04 -34.85 39.96
CA GLU A 256 -9.66 -36.01 39.34
C GLU A 256 -9.91 -35.90 37.81
N ASN A 257 -9.54 -34.79 37.16
CA ASN A 257 -9.63 -34.67 35.72
C ASN A 257 -8.20 -34.76 35.09
N PRO A 258 -7.81 -35.90 34.51
CA PRO A 258 -6.47 -36.07 33.97
C PRO A 258 -6.16 -35.21 32.74
N TYR A 259 -7.16 -34.53 32.18
CA TYR A 259 -7.04 -33.64 31.03
C TYR A 259 -6.91 -32.16 31.44
N LEU A 260 -7.07 -31.86 32.72
CA LEU A 260 -6.97 -30.50 33.26
C LEU A 260 -5.95 -30.47 34.43
N ASP A 261 -4.68 -30.74 34.10
CA ASP A 261 -3.57 -30.77 35.04
C ASP A 261 -2.99 -29.40 35.41
N GLY A 262 -3.56 -28.33 34.86
CA GLY A 262 -3.21 -26.94 35.10
C GLY A 262 -2.26 -26.31 34.08
N ASN A 263 -1.71 -27.09 33.15
CA ASN A 263 -0.85 -26.60 32.08
C ASN A 263 -1.15 -27.35 30.79
N ASP A 264 -1.21 -26.59 29.68
CA ASP A 264 -1.25 -27.18 28.35
C ASP A 264 -0.18 -26.52 27.48
N PHE A 265 0.62 -27.38 26.84
CA PHE A 265 1.67 -26.93 25.93
C PHE A 265 1.37 -27.44 24.54
N SER A 266 1.24 -26.53 23.61
CA SER A 266 1.10 -26.86 22.20
C SER A 266 2.18 -26.24 21.34
N PHE A 267 2.60 -26.98 20.31
CA PHE A 267 3.56 -26.53 19.30
C PHE A 267 2.97 -26.81 17.93
N ASN A 268 2.94 -25.77 17.11
CA ASN A 268 2.48 -25.83 15.72
C ASN A 268 3.58 -25.27 14.80
N ALA A 269 3.69 -25.85 13.60
CA ALA A 269 4.54 -25.33 12.54
C ALA A 269 3.78 -25.33 11.23
N GLY A 270 3.99 -24.31 10.42
CA GLY A 270 3.37 -24.17 9.13
C GLY A 270 4.24 -23.40 8.14
N LEU A 271 3.71 -23.21 6.95
CA LEU A 271 4.41 -22.59 5.84
C LEU A 271 3.41 -21.84 4.96
N ASP A 272 3.71 -20.56 4.68
CA ASP A 272 3.08 -19.79 3.63
C ASP A 272 4.05 -19.65 2.46
N ALA A 273 3.57 -19.74 1.22
CA ALA A 273 4.38 -19.56 0.02
C ALA A 273 3.60 -18.82 -1.06
N LYS A 274 4.26 -17.87 -1.71
CA LYS A 274 3.75 -17.12 -2.85
C LYS A 274 4.69 -17.32 -4.04
N ILE A 275 4.15 -17.77 -5.16
CA ILE A 275 4.92 -18.12 -6.35
C ILE A 275 4.30 -17.46 -7.57
N GLY A 276 4.96 -16.49 -8.15
CA GLY A 276 4.61 -15.89 -9.44
C GLY A 276 4.84 -16.91 -10.57
N ILE A 277 3.77 -17.43 -11.15
CA ILE A 277 3.84 -18.37 -12.29
C ILE A 277 4.06 -17.58 -13.57
N THR A 278 3.27 -16.53 -13.79
CA THR A 278 3.42 -15.54 -14.88
C THR A 278 3.32 -14.15 -14.29
N ASN A 279 3.39 -13.11 -15.12
CA ASN A 279 3.19 -11.73 -14.67
C ASN A 279 1.81 -11.49 -14.04
N ASP A 280 0.80 -12.25 -14.50
CA ASP A 280 -0.61 -12.04 -14.14
C ASP A 280 -1.17 -13.19 -13.27
N LEU A 281 -0.38 -14.24 -13.05
CA LEU A 281 -0.80 -15.41 -12.31
C LEU A 281 0.15 -15.68 -11.14
N THR A 282 -0.38 -15.58 -9.94
CA THR A 282 0.31 -15.91 -8.68
C THR A 282 -0.37 -17.11 -8.03
N LEU A 283 0.44 -18.04 -7.55
CA LEU A 283 0.00 -19.17 -6.73
C LEU A 283 0.34 -18.87 -5.27
N ASP A 284 -0.68 -18.78 -4.44
CA ASP A 284 -0.55 -18.69 -2.99
C ASP A 284 -0.88 -20.04 -2.36
N VAL A 285 -0.01 -20.50 -1.48
CA VAL A 285 -0.12 -21.81 -0.81
C VAL A 285 0.06 -21.60 0.68
N THR A 286 -0.80 -22.21 1.49
CA THR A 286 -0.61 -22.29 2.93
C THR A 286 -0.68 -23.74 3.41
N ILE A 287 0.18 -24.08 4.33
CA ILE A 287 0.20 -25.39 4.99
C ILE A 287 0.08 -25.15 6.49
N ASN A 288 -0.95 -25.77 7.09
CA ASN A 288 -1.26 -25.68 8.52
C ASN A 288 -1.39 -24.23 9.06
N PRO A 289 -2.26 -23.38 8.45
CA PRO A 289 -2.44 -22.01 8.88
C PRO A 289 -2.97 -21.95 10.32
N ASP A 290 -2.31 -21.18 11.18
CA ASP A 290 -2.64 -21.07 12.60
C ASP A 290 -2.98 -19.61 12.99
N PHE A 291 -3.95 -19.43 13.89
CA PHE A 291 -4.30 -18.10 14.42
C PHE A 291 -3.21 -17.54 15.34
N GLY A 292 -2.31 -18.36 15.85
CA GLY A 292 -1.15 -17.91 16.62
C GLY A 292 -0.11 -17.11 15.82
N GLN A 293 -0.24 -17.07 14.46
CA GLN A 293 0.59 -16.19 13.62
C GLN A 293 0.23 -14.71 13.77
N VAL A 294 -0.94 -14.41 14.28
CA VAL A 294 -1.53 -13.06 14.32
C VAL A 294 -1.93 -12.68 15.74
N GLU A 295 -2.31 -11.42 15.92
CA GLU A 295 -2.80 -10.96 17.21
C GLU A 295 -4.04 -11.71 17.67
N ALA A 296 -4.10 -11.94 18.97
CA ALA A 296 -5.30 -12.46 19.58
C ALA A 296 -6.49 -11.53 19.35
N ASP A 297 -7.64 -12.10 19.04
CA ASP A 297 -8.87 -11.34 18.91
C ASP A 297 -9.19 -10.58 20.21
N PRO A 298 -9.70 -9.35 20.13
CA PRO A 298 -10.15 -8.64 21.30
C PRO A 298 -11.24 -9.45 22.02
N ALA A 299 -11.17 -9.49 23.33
CA ALA A 299 -12.21 -10.15 24.13
C ALA A 299 -13.55 -9.44 23.88
N ALA A 300 -14.50 -10.14 23.30
CA ALA A 300 -15.85 -9.65 23.06
C ALA A 300 -16.87 -10.59 23.68
N ILE A 301 -17.80 -10.02 24.45
CA ILE A 301 -18.92 -10.76 25.02
C ILE A 301 -20.16 -10.47 24.17
N ALA A 302 -20.68 -11.49 23.50
CA ALA A 302 -21.92 -11.39 22.78
C ALA A 302 -23.09 -11.41 23.82
N LEU A 303 -23.62 -10.24 24.14
CA LEU A 303 -24.79 -10.11 25.04
C LEU A 303 -26.10 -10.43 24.32
N ASP A 304 -26.10 -10.46 23.02
CA ASP A 304 -27.29 -10.67 22.17
C ASP A 304 -27.44 -12.12 21.69
N GLY A 305 -26.53 -13.01 22.10
CA GLY A 305 -26.60 -14.44 21.73
C GLY A 305 -26.22 -14.73 20.28
N PHE A 306 -25.78 -13.72 19.51
CA PHE A 306 -25.27 -13.91 18.14
C PHE A 306 -23.76 -14.18 18.13
N GLU A 307 -23.28 -14.90 17.11
CA GLU A 307 -21.86 -15.15 16.91
C GLU A 307 -21.10 -13.82 16.71
N VAL A 308 -20.00 -13.64 17.44
CA VAL A 308 -19.09 -12.50 17.22
C VAL A 308 -18.27 -12.78 15.97
N PHE A 309 -18.42 -11.95 14.95
CA PHE A 309 -17.63 -12.02 13.73
C PHE A 309 -16.37 -11.18 13.88
N ASN A 310 -15.25 -11.84 14.15
CA ASN A 310 -13.94 -11.21 14.11
C ASN A 310 -13.40 -11.20 12.69
N ARG A 311 -12.65 -10.15 12.32
CA ARG A 311 -12.02 -10.06 11.00
C ARG A 311 -10.96 -11.16 10.85
N GLU A 312 -10.80 -11.68 9.64
CA GLU A 312 -9.67 -12.55 9.32
C GLU A 312 -8.37 -11.75 9.42
N GLN A 313 -7.34 -12.34 10.00
CA GLN A 313 -6.03 -11.72 10.22
C GLN A 313 -4.87 -12.60 9.71
N ARG A 314 -5.11 -13.88 9.41
CA ARG A 314 -4.07 -14.76 8.88
C ARG A 314 -3.66 -14.30 7.48
N PRO A 315 -2.35 -14.08 7.20
CA PRO A 315 -1.87 -13.47 5.97
C PRO A 315 -2.45 -14.09 4.69
N PHE A 316 -2.41 -15.41 4.58
CA PHE A 316 -2.95 -16.13 3.42
C PHE A 316 -4.42 -15.82 3.11
N PHE A 317 -5.26 -15.61 4.12
CA PHE A 317 -6.70 -15.37 3.93
C PHE A 317 -7.07 -13.89 3.87
N VAL A 318 -6.16 -13.00 4.23
CA VAL A 318 -6.38 -11.56 4.19
C VAL A 318 -6.04 -11.01 2.83
N GLU A 319 -4.93 -11.43 2.25
CA GLU A 319 -4.49 -11.01 0.94
C GLU A 319 -5.47 -11.46 -0.15
N ASN A 320 -5.82 -10.56 -1.05
CA ASN A 320 -6.79 -10.79 -2.14
C ASN A 320 -8.20 -11.21 -1.67
N LYS A 321 -8.56 -10.97 -0.39
CA LYS A 321 -9.88 -11.31 0.16
C LYS A 321 -11.05 -10.71 -0.63
N ASN A 322 -10.82 -9.61 -1.34
CA ASN A 322 -11.82 -8.94 -2.15
C ASN A 322 -12.44 -9.87 -3.20
N ILE A 323 -11.66 -10.81 -3.72
CA ILE A 323 -12.12 -11.82 -4.70
C ILE A 323 -13.18 -12.76 -4.09
N PHE A 324 -13.11 -12.99 -2.79
CA PHE A 324 -13.99 -13.92 -2.06
C PHE A 324 -15.04 -13.21 -1.20
N ASN A 325 -15.03 -11.88 -1.19
CA ASN A 325 -15.96 -11.09 -0.40
C ASN A 325 -17.30 -10.94 -1.13
N TYR A 326 -18.12 -11.99 -1.08
CA TYR A 326 -19.44 -12.01 -1.68
C TYR A 326 -20.52 -11.89 -0.60
N GLN A 327 -21.22 -10.76 -0.57
CA GLN A 327 -22.28 -10.46 0.40
C GLN A 327 -23.64 -10.50 -0.29
N PHE A 328 -24.64 -11.16 0.34
CA PHE A 328 -25.98 -11.24 -0.23
C PHE A 328 -26.89 -10.08 0.19
N SER A 329 -26.95 -9.73 1.47
CA SER A 329 -27.86 -8.69 1.96
C SER A 329 -27.36 -7.87 3.15
N GLY A 330 -26.12 -8.03 3.58
CA GLY A 330 -25.55 -7.26 4.71
C GLY A 330 -24.20 -7.80 5.17
N ASN A 331 -23.54 -7.07 6.05
CA ASN A 331 -22.18 -7.36 6.51
C ASN A 331 -21.99 -8.72 7.23
N ARG A 332 -23.05 -9.50 7.41
CA ARG A 332 -23.02 -10.80 8.10
C ARG A 332 -23.38 -11.98 7.20
N ASP A 333 -23.78 -11.73 5.95
CA ASP A 333 -24.24 -12.75 5.01
C ASP A 333 -23.17 -13.08 3.96
N ASN A 334 -21.97 -13.37 4.40
CA ASN A 334 -20.87 -13.75 3.50
C ASN A 334 -21.01 -15.21 3.08
N LEU A 335 -20.92 -15.47 1.77
CA LEU A 335 -20.89 -16.83 1.22
C LEU A 335 -19.68 -17.61 1.71
N PHE A 336 -18.55 -16.93 1.86
CA PHE A 336 -17.30 -17.50 2.33
C PHE A 336 -16.79 -16.77 3.59
N PHE A 337 -16.45 -17.55 4.62
CA PHE A 337 -15.87 -17.04 5.85
C PHE A 337 -14.68 -17.90 6.24
N SER A 338 -13.48 -17.41 5.92
CA SER A 338 -12.20 -18.13 6.05
C SER A 338 -11.89 -18.61 7.47
N ARG A 339 -12.36 -17.89 8.50
CA ARG A 339 -12.14 -18.26 9.91
C ARG A 339 -12.80 -19.58 10.33
N ARG A 340 -13.67 -20.12 9.51
CA ARG A 340 -14.22 -21.47 9.71
C ARG A 340 -13.28 -22.57 9.25
N ILE A 341 -12.28 -22.25 8.43
CA ILE A 341 -11.26 -23.20 7.97
C ILE A 341 -10.29 -23.49 9.12
N GLY A 342 -10.13 -24.77 9.44
CA GLY A 342 -9.30 -25.23 10.56
C GLY A 342 -10.01 -25.25 11.92
N ARG A 343 -11.28 -24.82 12.01
CA ARG A 343 -12.09 -24.89 13.22
C ARG A 343 -12.76 -26.26 13.33
N SER A 344 -12.77 -26.86 14.52
CA SER A 344 -13.52 -28.07 14.78
C SER A 344 -15.03 -27.84 14.53
N PRO A 345 -15.73 -28.78 13.88
CA PRO A 345 -17.19 -28.66 13.68
C PRO A 345 -17.92 -28.52 15.02
N GLN A 346 -18.88 -27.63 15.09
CA GLN A 346 -19.72 -27.44 16.29
C GLN A 346 -20.68 -28.62 16.54
N VAL A 347 -21.01 -29.37 15.47
CA VAL A 347 -21.87 -30.56 15.53
C VAL A 347 -21.22 -31.65 14.69
N TYR A 348 -20.90 -32.75 15.33
CA TYR A 348 -20.55 -33.97 14.61
C TYR A 348 -21.85 -34.68 14.17
N PRO A 349 -21.97 -35.09 12.90
CA PRO A 349 -23.10 -35.91 12.50
C PRO A 349 -23.05 -37.16 13.36
N THR A 350 -24.01 -37.31 14.25
CA THR A 350 -24.27 -38.58 14.91
C THR A 350 -24.72 -39.54 13.82
N ASN A 351 -23.88 -40.52 13.48
CA ASN A 351 -24.33 -41.68 12.70
C ASN A 351 -25.38 -42.40 13.57
N THR A 352 -26.62 -41.92 13.56
CA THR A 352 -27.75 -42.72 13.88
C THR A 352 -27.96 -43.62 12.66
N GLY A 353 -27.19 -44.71 12.62
CA GLY A 353 -27.53 -45.84 11.78
C GLY A 353 -28.79 -46.47 12.34
N ASP A 354 -29.92 -45.93 11.96
CA ASP A 354 -31.18 -46.66 12.01
C ASP A 354 -31.41 -47.28 10.65
N ALA A 355 -31.18 -48.61 10.63
CA ALA A 355 -31.60 -49.51 9.59
C ALA A 355 -33.10 -49.61 9.50
#